data_d066e98104e2f64235ed6171314768da
#
_entry.id   d066e98104e2f64235ed6171314768da
#
_cell.length_a   1.000
_cell.length_b   1.000
_cell.length_c   1.000
_cell.angle_alpha   90.00
_cell.angle_beta   90.00
_cell.angle_gamma   90.00
#
_symmetry.space_group_name_H-M   'P 1'
#
loop_
_entity.id
_entity.type
_entity.pdbx_description
1 polymer ?
#
loop_
_entity_poly.entity_id
_entity_poly.type
_entity_poly.pdbx_seq_one_letter_code
_entity_poly.pdbx_strand_id
1 'polypeptide(L)'
;MADSPTIRPISTDDAGEVLTIQRAAFASEALIYGDPDMPPLTQTLEELRAELVENLGCVAVDAHRIVGAVRARRDGELLLIGRLAIAPDQQGAGLGSALLAAVEQRGRDEGATTAELFTGGLSEANQRLYEREGYRRSEETADGEIFYRKPLTD
;
A
#
# COMPACT_ATOMS: atom_id res chain seq x y z
N MET A 1 -7.10 -8.68 26.54
CA MET A 1 -6.02 -8.01 25.83
C MET A 1 -6.21 -8.20 24.33
N ALA A 2 -6.24 -7.11 23.59
CA ALA A 2 -6.38 -7.20 22.16
C ALA A 2 -5.06 -7.61 21.53
N ASP A 3 -5.09 -8.64 20.71
CA ASP A 3 -3.90 -9.05 19.98
C ASP A 3 -3.61 -8.08 18.84
N SER A 4 -2.34 -7.85 18.55
CA SER A 4 -1.94 -7.07 17.38
C SER A 4 -2.30 -7.84 16.12
N PRO A 5 -2.69 -7.15 15.04
CA PRO A 5 -2.89 -7.80 13.75
C PRO A 5 -1.66 -8.56 13.29
N THR A 6 -1.87 -9.69 12.66
CA THR A 6 -0.82 -10.50 12.06
C THR A 6 -0.64 -10.09 10.61
N ILE A 7 0.60 -9.93 10.16
CA ILE A 7 0.90 -9.58 8.77
C ILE A 7 1.39 -10.83 8.05
N ARG A 8 0.81 -11.09 6.89
CA ARG A 8 1.19 -12.22 6.04
C ARG A 8 1.17 -11.84 4.56
N PRO A 9 1.79 -12.65 3.70
CA PRO A 9 1.72 -12.41 2.25
C PRO A 9 0.28 -12.39 1.74
N ILE A 10 0.02 -11.52 0.78
CA ILE A 10 -1.28 -11.43 0.11
C ILE A 10 -1.45 -12.62 -0.84
N SER A 11 -2.70 -13.07 -1.03
CA SER A 11 -3.00 -14.12 -1.98
C SER A 11 -4.24 -13.76 -2.80
N THR A 12 -4.48 -14.51 -3.88
CA THR A 12 -5.65 -14.29 -4.74
C THR A 12 -6.96 -14.48 -3.98
N ASP A 13 -6.97 -15.31 -2.94
CA ASP A 13 -8.16 -15.54 -2.11
C ASP A 13 -8.53 -14.31 -1.29
N ASP A 14 -7.61 -13.36 -1.13
CA ASP A 14 -7.85 -12.14 -0.35
C ASP A 14 -8.55 -11.06 -1.15
N ALA A 15 -8.72 -11.24 -2.46
CA ALA A 15 -9.15 -10.17 -3.37
C ALA A 15 -10.46 -9.48 -2.94
N GLY A 16 -11.45 -10.24 -2.51
CA GLY A 16 -12.74 -9.68 -2.11
C GLY A 16 -12.63 -8.73 -0.92
N GLU A 17 -11.99 -9.18 0.16
CA GLU A 17 -11.80 -8.34 1.34
C GLU A 17 -10.87 -7.17 1.06
N VAL A 18 -9.81 -7.39 0.30
CA VAL A 18 -8.86 -6.33 -0.07
C VAL A 18 -9.57 -5.24 -0.88
N LEU A 19 -10.40 -5.62 -1.84
CA LEU A 19 -11.15 -4.65 -2.63
C LEU A 19 -12.10 -3.82 -1.76
N THR A 20 -12.76 -4.45 -0.81
CA THR A 20 -13.67 -3.77 0.13
C THR A 20 -12.91 -2.71 0.94
N ILE A 21 -11.76 -3.08 1.50
CA ILE A 21 -10.92 -2.15 2.27
C ILE A 21 -10.37 -1.04 1.38
N GLN A 22 -9.93 -1.39 0.19
CA GLN A 22 -9.40 -0.42 -0.77
C GLN A 22 -10.43 0.67 -1.07
N ARG A 23 -11.65 0.29 -1.38
CA ARG A 23 -12.71 1.26 -1.67
C ARG A 23 -13.03 2.13 -0.46
N ALA A 24 -13.12 1.53 0.72
CA ALA A 24 -13.39 2.28 1.94
C ALA A 24 -12.25 3.25 2.27
N ALA A 25 -11.00 2.80 2.19
CA ALA A 25 -9.85 3.63 2.54
C ALA A 25 -9.62 4.77 1.55
N PHE A 26 -9.84 4.54 0.26
CA PHE A 26 -9.61 5.56 -0.76
C PHE A 26 -10.78 6.52 -0.96
N ALA A 27 -11.89 6.33 -0.26
CA ALA A 27 -13.01 7.27 -0.32
C ALA A 27 -12.60 8.67 0.13
N SER A 28 -11.77 8.79 1.17
CA SER A 28 -11.28 10.10 1.63
C SER A 28 -10.37 10.77 0.59
N GLU A 29 -9.55 9.99 -0.11
CA GLU A 29 -8.72 10.51 -1.20
C GLU A 29 -9.59 11.04 -2.34
N ALA A 30 -10.65 10.31 -2.69
CA ALA A 30 -11.59 10.74 -3.73
C ALA A 30 -12.21 12.09 -3.38
N LEU A 31 -12.54 12.33 -2.12
CA LEU A 31 -13.08 13.60 -1.67
C LEU A 31 -12.05 14.73 -1.76
N ILE A 32 -10.80 14.46 -1.40
CA ILE A 32 -9.71 15.43 -1.47
C ILE A 32 -9.46 15.89 -2.91
N TYR A 33 -9.44 14.94 -3.85
CA TYR A 33 -9.12 15.23 -5.25
C TYR A 33 -10.36 15.52 -6.11
N GLY A 34 -11.55 15.35 -5.54
CA GLY A 34 -12.79 15.53 -6.31
C GLY A 34 -12.94 14.54 -7.45
N ASP A 35 -12.38 13.33 -7.32
CA ASP A 35 -12.35 12.32 -8.36
C ASP A 35 -12.97 11.01 -7.88
N PRO A 36 -14.29 10.81 -8.11
CA PRO A 36 -14.96 9.58 -7.69
C PRO A 36 -14.57 8.36 -8.54
N ASP A 37 -13.90 8.58 -9.67
CA ASP A 37 -13.53 7.53 -10.62
C ASP A 37 -12.05 7.17 -10.55
N MET A 38 -11.36 7.53 -9.47
CA MET A 38 -9.95 7.19 -9.34
C MET A 38 -9.78 5.67 -9.31
N PRO A 39 -8.66 5.16 -9.85
CA PRO A 39 -8.47 3.71 -10.05
C PRO A 39 -8.73 2.82 -8.83
N PRO A 40 -8.34 3.17 -7.60
CA PRO A 40 -8.65 2.32 -6.45
C PRO A 40 -10.14 2.12 -6.20
N LEU A 41 -10.99 3.04 -6.65
CA LEU A 41 -12.44 2.95 -6.47
C LEU A 41 -13.14 2.21 -7.60
N THR A 42 -12.54 2.17 -8.78
CA THR A 42 -13.16 1.58 -9.97
C THR A 42 -12.59 0.22 -10.36
N GLN A 43 -11.51 -0.21 -9.75
CA GLN A 43 -10.95 -1.51 -9.99
C GLN A 43 -11.98 -2.60 -9.73
N THR A 44 -12.11 -3.56 -10.65
CA THR A 44 -13.04 -4.68 -10.48
C THR A 44 -12.39 -5.81 -9.68
N LEU A 45 -13.23 -6.71 -9.15
CA LEU A 45 -12.73 -7.88 -8.44
C LEU A 45 -11.86 -8.76 -9.32
N GLU A 46 -12.25 -8.94 -10.60
CA GLU A 46 -11.48 -9.74 -11.55
C GLU A 46 -10.11 -9.14 -11.82
N GLU A 47 -10.05 -7.82 -12.01
CA GLU A 47 -8.79 -7.10 -12.21
C GLU A 47 -7.87 -7.25 -11.00
N LEU A 48 -8.42 -7.09 -9.80
CA LEU A 48 -7.62 -7.24 -8.57
C LEU A 48 -7.14 -8.67 -8.42
N ARG A 49 -8.00 -9.64 -8.67
CA ARG A 49 -7.62 -11.05 -8.55
C ARG A 49 -6.45 -11.38 -9.49
N ALA A 50 -6.50 -10.88 -10.72
CA ALA A 50 -5.41 -11.04 -11.68
C ALA A 50 -4.11 -10.37 -11.20
N GLU A 51 -4.23 -9.16 -10.63
CA GLU A 51 -3.08 -8.43 -10.10
C GLU A 51 -2.41 -9.15 -8.92
N LEU A 52 -3.17 -9.90 -8.14
CA LEU A 52 -2.62 -10.58 -6.97
C LEU A 52 -1.84 -11.86 -7.30
N VAL A 53 -1.91 -12.34 -8.53
CA VAL A 53 -1.07 -13.46 -8.97
C VAL A 53 0.39 -13.00 -8.94
N GLU A 54 1.22 -13.71 -8.18
CA GLU A 54 2.65 -13.37 -8.01
C GLU A 54 2.93 -12.00 -7.39
N ASN A 55 1.95 -11.41 -6.71
CA ASN A 55 2.14 -10.13 -6.04
C ASN A 55 2.96 -10.30 -4.75
N LEU A 56 3.86 -9.35 -4.48
CA LEU A 56 4.69 -9.34 -3.27
C LEU A 56 4.06 -8.58 -2.11
N GLY A 57 2.78 -8.24 -2.22
CA GLY A 57 2.06 -7.52 -1.20
C GLY A 57 1.81 -8.30 0.08
N CYS A 58 1.28 -7.60 1.07
CA CYS A 58 0.97 -8.15 2.38
C CYS A 58 -0.40 -7.68 2.83
N VAL A 59 -1.01 -8.45 3.72
CA VAL A 59 -2.25 -8.07 4.40
C VAL A 59 -2.05 -8.14 5.90
N ALA A 60 -2.75 -7.28 6.63
CA ALA A 60 -2.82 -7.31 8.08
C ALA A 60 -4.17 -7.94 8.47
N VAL A 61 -4.13 -8.95 9.32
CA VAL A 61 -5.31 -9.73 9.72
C VAL A 61 -5.52 -9.60 11.21
N ASP A 62 -6.70 -9.16 11.62
CA ASP A 62 -7.11 -9.08 13.01
C ASP A 62 -8.23 -10.09 13.21
N ALA A 63 -7.96 -11.13 14.01
CA ALA A 63 -8.83 -12.29 14.14
C ALA A 63 -9.04 -12.94 12.76
N HIS A 64 -10.22 -12.81 12.16
CA HIS A 64 -10.50 -13.37 10.84
C HIS A 64 -10.76 -12.31 9.78
N ARG A 65 -10.47 -11.05 10.11
CA ARG A 65 -10.76 -9.91 9.24
C ARG A 65 -9.48 -9.28 8.72
N ILE A 66 -9.41 -9.04 7.42
CA ILE A 66 -8.32 -8.23 6.85
C ILE A 66 -8.61 -6.77 7.19
N VAL A 67 -7.67 -6.12 7.86
CA VAL A 67 -7.78 -4.72 8.31
C VAL A 67 -6.82 -3.78 7.60
N GLY A 68 -5.94 -4.32 6.78
CA GLY A 68 -5.02 -3.50 5.99
C GLY A 68 -4.41 -4.32 4.88
N ALA A 69 -3.93 -3.64 3.84
CA ALA A 69 -3.30 -4.29 2.70
C ALA A 69 -2.34 -3.33 2.02
N VAL A 70 -1.32 -3.87 1.39
CA VAL A 70 -0.38 -3.13 0.54
C VAL A 70 0.04 -4.06 -0.59
N ARG A 71 0.19 -3.52 -1.79
CA ARG A 71 0.65 -4.30 -2.94
C ARG A 71 2.06 -3.91 -3.34
N ALA A 72 2.77 -4.86 -3.95
CA ALA A 72 4.11 -4.59 -4.44
C ALA A 72 4.47 -5.55 -5.58
N ARG A 73 5.31 -5.08 -6.49
CA ARG A 73 5.87 -5.90 -7.55
C ARG A 73 7.30 -5.47 -7.82
N ARG A 74 8.10 -6.38 -8.34
CA ARG A 74 9.46 -6.06 -8.74
C ARG A 74 9.49 -5.55 -10.17
N ASP A 75 10.37 -4.59 -10.40
CA ASP A 75 10.77 -4.15 -11.74
C ASP A 75 12.28 -3.97 -11.67
N GLY A 76 13.01 -5.03 -12.08
CA GLY A 76 14.45 -5.08 -11.89
C GLY A 76 14.82 -5.03 -10.41
N GLU A 77 15.61 -4.06 -10.02
CA GLU A 77 16.02 -3.86 -8.64
C GLU A 77 15.02 -3.00 -7.83
N LEU A 78 14.00 -2.46 -8.50
CA LEU A 78 12.98 -1.66 -7.83
C LEU A 78 11.87 -2.54 -7.28
N LEU A 79 11.45 -2.24 -6.08
CA LEU A 79 10.20 -2.74 -5.51
C LEU A 79 9.18 -1.61 -5.63
N LEU A 80 8.20 -1.79 -6.49
CA LEU A 80 7.15 -0.80 -6.72
C LEU A 80 5.99 -1.09 -5.76
N ILE A 81 5.80 -0.20 -4.79
CA ILE A 81 4.80 -0.36 -3.74
C ILE A 81 3.60 0.54 -4.03
N GLY A 82 2.40 0.03 -3.81
CA GLY A 82 1.20 0.82 -4.02
C GLY A 82 -0.01 0.27 -3.31
N ARG A 83 -1.09 1.01 -3.40
CA ARG A 83 -2.40 0.64 -2.86
C ARG A 83 -2.36 0.30 -1.36
N LEU A 84 -1.59 1.07 -0.59
CA LEU A 84 -1.64 0.95 0.88
C LEU A 84 -3.02 1.41 1.35
N ALA A 85 -3.74 0.52 2.00
CA ALA A 85 -5.09 0.77 2.45
C ALA A 85 -5.28 0.20 3.86
N ILE A 86 -5.78 1.03 4.76
CA ILE A 86 -6.09 0.62 6.14
C ILE A 86 -7.58 0.81 6.35
N ALA A 87 -8.24 -0.19 6.93
CA ALA A 87 -9.66 -0.09 7.25
C ALA A 87 -9.92 1.18 8.07
N PRO A 88 -10.96 1.97 7.75
CA PRO A 88 -11.20 3.25 8.43
C PRO A 88 -11.26 3.17 9.95
N ASP A 89 -11.76 2.06 10.50
CA ASP A 89 -11.84 1.86 11.94
C ASP A 89 -10.53 1.40 12.59
N GLN A 90 -9.47 1.22 11.79
CA GLN A 90 -8.17 0.76 12.26
C GLN A 90 -7.04 1.77 12.00
N GLN A 91 -7.37 2.94 11.53
CA GLN A 91 -6.38 3.98 11.25
C GLN A 91 -5.82 4.54 12.55
N GLY A 92 -4.56 4.98 12.50
CA GLY A 92 -3.87 5.55 13.65
C GLY A 92 -3.24 4.52 14.58
N ALA A 93 -3.26 3.24 14.23
CA ALA A 93 -2.69 2.17 15.06
C ALA A 93 -1.32 1.67 14.59
N GLY A 94 -0.70 2.37 13.64
CA GLY A 94 0.64 2.00 13.13
C GLY A 94 0.65 0.89 12.09
N LEU A 95 -0.50 0.49 11.55
CA LEU A 95 -0.57 -0.57 10.56
C LEU A 95 0.12 -0.22 9.24
N GLY A 96 0.04 1.04 8.82
CA GLY A 96 0.71 1.49 7.60
C GLY A 96 2.21 1.26 7.66
N SER A 97 2.84 1.65 8.77
CA SER A 97 4.27 1.44 9.01
C SER A 97 4.62 -0.05 9.03
N ALA A 98 3.79 -0.85 9.70
CA ALA A 98 4.03 -2.29 9.80
C ALA A 98 3.91 -2.98 8.44
N LEU A 99 2.91 -2.60 7.63
CA LEU A 99 2.74 -3.16 6.29
C LEU A 99 3.89 -2.76 5.35
N LEU A 100 4.34 -1.51 5.43
CA LEU A 100 5.49 -1.07 4.64
C LEU A 100 6.74 -1.87 5.00
N ALA A 101 7.01 -2.05 6.30
CA ALA A 101 8.17 -2.84 6.75
C ALA A 101 8.09 -4.28 6.23
N ALA A 102 6.92 -4.89 6.28
CA ALA A 102 6.73 -6.27 5.84
C ALA A 102 6.95 -6.42 4.32
N VAL A 103 6.39 -5.51 3.52
CA VAL A 103 6.53 -5.59 2.07
C VAL A 103 7.96 -5.26 1.63
N GLU A 104 8.65 -4.36 2.34
CA GLU A 104 10.07 -4.08 2.10
C GLU A 104 10.92 -5.32 2.33
N GLN A 105 10.62 -6.07 3.39
CA GLN A 105 11.36 -7.31 3.67
C GLN A 105 11.13 -8.35 2.58
N ARG A 106 9.90 -8.48 2.10
CA ARG A 106 9.64 -9.38 0.97
C ARG A 106 10.40 -8.96 -0.28
N GLY A 107 10.48 -7.66 -0.52
CA GLY A 107 11.26 -7.13 -1.63
C GLY A 107 12.75 -7.48 -1.51
N ARG A 108 13.32 -7.31 -0.31
CA ARG A 108 14.73 -7.68 -0.06
C ARG A 108 14.96 -9.16 -0.33
N ASP A 109 14.05 -10.00 0.16
CA ASP A 109 14.15 -11.45 -0.02
C ASP A 109 14.13 -11.85 -1.50
N GLU A 110 13.49 -11.05 -2.34
CA GLU A 110 13.43 -11.27 -3.79
C GLU A 110 14.53 -10.52 -4.56
N GLY A 111 15.42 -9.83 -3.86
CA GLY A 111 16.57 -9.16 -4.48
C GLY A 111 16.36 -7.70 -4.86
N ALA A 112 15.27 -7.08 -4.43
CA ALA A 112 15.07 -5.65 -4.66
C ALA A 112 16.04 -4.86 -3.78
N THR A 113 16.57 -3.78 -4.33
CA THR A 113 17.54 -2.92 -3.63
C THR A 113 17.00 -1.53 -3.31
N THR A 114 15.91 -1.14 -3.96
CA THR A 114 15.29 0.17 -3.77
C THR A 114 13.77 0.02 -3.81
N ALA A 115 13.08 0.60 -2.84
CA ALA A 115 11.63 0.71 -2.86
C ALA A 115 11.23 2.06 -3.46
N GLU A 116 10.16 2.04 -4.25
CA GLU A 116 9.57 3.24 -4.83
C GLU A 116 8.08 3.23 -4.60
N LEU A 117 7.54 4.39 -4.24
CA LEU A 117 6.10 4.57 -4.16
C LEU A 117 5.78 6.03 -4.52
N PHE A 118 4.50 6.32 -4.75
CA PHE A 118 4.09 7.69 -5.02
C PHE A 118 2.78 8.01 -4.33
N THR A 119 2.50 9.29 -4.16
CA THR A 119 1.23 9.79 -3.66
C THR A 119 0.92 11.13 -4.32
N GLY A 120 -0.32 11.57 -4.22
CA GLY A 120 -0.70 12.87 -4.73
C GLY A 120 -0.23 14.01 -3.83
N GLY A 121 -0.06 15.19 -4.43
CA GLY A 121 0.44 16.36 -3.72
C GLY A 121 -0.47 16.89 -2.62
N LEU A 122 -1.76 16.49 -2.62
CA LEU A 122 -2.72 16.88 -1.59
C LEU A 122 -2.85 15.84 -0.47
N SER A 123 -2.18 14.70 -0.59
CA SER A 123 -2.26 13.60 0.38
C SER A 123 -1.22 13.76 1.48
N GLU A 124 -1.40 14.76 2.33
CA GLU A 124 -0.43 15.13 3.36
C GLU A 124 -0.13 14.01 4.36
N ALA A 125 -1.15 13.25 4.75
CA ALA A 125 -0.96 12.15 5.70
C ALA A 125 -0.05 11.06 5.13
N ASN A 126 -0.21 10.73 3.85
CA ASN A 126 0.65 9.77 3.16
C ASN A 126 2.09 10.27 3.08
N GLN A 127 2.25 11.55 2.73
CA GLN A 127 3.58 12.16 2.65
C GLN A 127 4.30 12.07 3.99
N ARG A 128 3.61 12.38 5.09
CA ARG A 128 4.19 12.29 6.44
C ARG A 128 4.55 10.85 6.79
N LEU A 129 3.70 9.89 6.45
CA LEU A 129 3.96 8.47 6.70
C LEU A 129 5.22 8.03 5.97
N TYR A 130 5.31 8.31 4.68
CA TYR A 130 6.44 7.85 3.87
C TYR A 130 7.76 8.48 4.34
N GLU A 131 7.75 9.78 4.63
CA GLU A 131 8.94 10.46 5.13
C GLU A 131 9.38 9.90 6.49
N ARG A 132 8.42 9.62 7.37
CA ARG A 132 8.72 9.00 8.67
C ARG A 132 9.32 7.61 8.53
N GLU A 133 8.90 6.86 7.50
CA GLU A 133 9.41 5.51 7.23
C GLU A 133 10.71 5.49 6.42
N GLY A 134 11.31 6.64 6.20
CA GLY A 134 12.62 6.73 5.58
C GLY A 134 12.62 6.97 4.08
N TYR A 135 11.47 7.21 3.49
CA TYR A 135 11.37 7.54 2.07
C TYR A 135 11.72 9.01 1.85
N ARG A 136 12.39 9.28 0.73
CA ARG A 136 12.75 10.64 0.33
C ARG A 136 12.18 10.94 -1.04
N ARG A 137 11.76 12.18 -1.23
CA ARG A 137 11.26 12.63 -2.53
C ARG A 137 12.33 12.45 -3.59
N SER A 138 11.95 11.86 -4.72
CA SER A 138 12.84 11.68 -5.86
C SER A 138 12.37 12.46 -7.07
N GLU A 139 11.06 12.67 -7.23
CA GLU A 139 10.51 13.32 -8.40
C GLU A 139 9.10 13.83 -8.10
N GLU A 140 8.70 14.92 -8.78
CA GLU A 140 7.32 15.40 -8.77
C GLU A 140 6.89 15.57 -10.22
N THR A 141 5.75 14.98 -10.59
CA THR A 141 5.25 15.05 -11.96
C THR A 141 4.42 16.30 -12.20
N ALA A 142 4.20 16.63 -13.47
CA ALA A 142 3.37 17.76 -13.85
C ALA A 142 1.91 17.60 -13.34
N ASP A 143 1.47 16.37 -13.14
CA ASP A 143 0.12 16.07 -12.63
C ASP A 143 0.03 16.16 -11.09
N GLY A 144 1.14 16.52 -10.44
CA GLY A 144 1.16 16.69 -8.98
C GLY A 144 1.41 15.42 -8.20
N GLU A 145 1.85 14.33 -8.84
CA GLU A 145 2.26 13.13 -8.14
C GLU A 145 3.67 13.28 -7.61
N ILE A 146 3.88 12.86 -6.37
CA ILE A 146 5.19 12.92 -5.72
C ILE A 146 5.70 11.51 -5.56
N PHE A 147 6.86 11.23 -6.17
CA PHE A 147 7.53 9.93 -6.05
C PHE A 147 8.52 9.96 -4.91
N TYR A 148 8.60 8.84 -4.20
CA TYR A 148 9.48 8.64 -3.06
C TYR A 148 10.30 7.39 -3.26
N ARG A 149 11.55 7.40 -2.81
CA ARG A 149 12.42 6.22 -2.85
C ARG A 149 13.07 5.98 -1.50
N LYS A 150 13.39 4.72 -1.25
CA LYS A 150 14.07 4.29 -0.04
C LYS A 150 15.03 3.15 -0.39
N PRO A 151 16.32 3.26 -0.01
CA PRO A 151 17.24 2.13 -0.16
C PRO A 151 16.81 0.97 0.73
N LEU A 152 16.83 -0.23 0.19
CA LEU A 152 16.53 -1.46 0.93
C LEU A 152 17.78 -2.21 1.35
N THR A 153 18.94 -1.73 0.93
CA THR A 153 20.24 -2.30 1.30
C THR A 153 20.96 -1.36 2.25
N ASP A 154 21.80 -1.92 3.10
CA ASP A 154 22.60 -1.16 4.05
C ASP A 154 23.77 -0.43 3.37
#